data_bf1a44e88505d41c4e248dcf5a96e271
#
_entry.id   bf1a44e88505d41c4e248dcf5a96e271
#
_cell.length_a   1.000
_cell.length_b   1.000
_cell.length_c   1.000
_cell.angle_alpha   90.00
_cell.angle_beta   90.00
_cell.angle_gamma   90.00
#
_symmetry.space_group_name_H-M   'P 1'
#
loop_
_entity.id
_entity.type
_entity.pdbx_description
1 polymer ?
#
loop_
_entity_poly.entity_id
_entity_poly.type
_entity_poly.pdbx_seq_one_letter_code
_entity_poly.pdbx_strand_id
1 'polypeptide(L)'
;MNCFCLSGKSSKKKLETDDYTHTQKPSNLSPSDKVKVELKPNVKKEDTPKNDQLAQDVGNLNMKQDVSIEGEDSGSRAEIFTFDELTAATRNFALDCFLGEGGFGKVYKGYLQRIDQVVAIKQLDPNGLQGVREFAAEVLTLSKADHPNLVKLIGFCTDGDQRLLVYEYMPLGSLEYHLLDLPPGKKPLDWNTRMQIAAGAARGLEYLHDKMKPPIIYRDLKCSNILLGEGYHPKLSDFGLAKVGPSGDKTHVSTRVMGTYGYCAPDYAMTGQLTFKSDIYSFGVVLLELITGRKAIDHTKSGKEQNLVAWARPLFRDRRKFSQMVDPLLEGKYPVRGLYQALAIAAMCVQEQPNMRPVIVDVVTALNYLASQKYDPQIPPVQGSRRGTNSPKARRDDDGNENESEKSVN
;
A
#
# COMPACT_ATOMS: atom_id res chain seq x y z
N MET A 1 14.15 2.78 -22.56
CA MET A 1 13.93 1.52 -21.83
C MET A 1 12.47 1.48 -21.45
N ASN A 2 11.73 0.59 -22.08
CA ASN A 2 10.27 0.62 -22.14
C ASN A 2 9.66 -0.03 -20.88
N CYS A 3 8.91 0.75 -20.13
CA CYS A 3 7.98 0.25 -19.13
C CYS A 3 6.65 -0.04 -19.85
N PHE A 4 6.47 -1.26 -20.35
CA PHE A 4 5.20 -1.68 -20.96
C PHE A 4 4.28 -2.29 -19.87
N CYS A 5 3.21 -1.61 -19.54
CA CYS A 5 2.03 -2.25 -18.98
C CYS A 5 1.26 -2.90 -20.15
N LEU A 6 1.37 -4.21 -20.30
CA LEU A 6 0.59 -4.98 -21.28
C LEU A 6 -0.84 -5.13 -20.78
N SER A 7 -1.75 -4.31 -21.27
CA SER A 7 -3.18 -4.60 -21.23
C SER A 7 -3.50 -5.64 -22.30
N GLY A 8 -4.08 -6.78 -21.90
CA GLY A 8 -4.43 -7.88 -22.78
C GLY A 8 -5.41 -7.45 -23.87
N LYS A 9 -5.02 -7.64 -25.11
CA LYS A 9 -5.88 -7.54 -26.27
C LYS A 9 -6.83 -8.75 -26.31
N SER A 10 -8.11 -8.50 -26.17
CA SER A 10 -9.19 -9.42 -26.48
C SER A 10 -9.25 -9.66 -27.99
N SER A 11 -8.84 -10.85 -28.43
CA SER A 11 -9.02 -11.31 -29.81
C SER A 11 -10.46 -11.77 -30.01
N LYS A 12 -11.22 -11.02 -30.79
CA LYS A 12 -12.51 -11.47 -31.34
C LYS A 12 -12.25 -12.55 -32.41
N LYS A 13 -12.53 -13.82 -32.09
CA LYS A 13 -12.72 -14.87 -33.08
C LYS A 13 -14.17 -14.82 -33.58
N LYS A 14 -14.34 -14.57 -34.87
CA LYS A 14 -15.56 -14.84 -35.62
C LYS A 14 -15.77 -16.36 -35.62
N LEU A 15 -16.95 -16.80 -35.26
CA LEU A 15 -17.46 -18.14 -35.53
C LEU A 15 -18.60 -18.03 -36.54
N GLU A 16 -18.42 -18.74 -37.62
CA GLU A 16 -19.40 -18.95 -38.68
C GLU A 16 -20.55 -19.81 -38.19
N THR A 17 -21.72 -19.49 -38.71
CA THR A 17 -22.99 -20.15 -38.51
C THR A 17 -23.06 -21.46 -39.31
N ASP A 18 -23.50 -22.53 -38.67
CA ASP A 18 -24.13 -23.63 -39.38
C ASP A 18 -25.47 -24.00 -38.71
N ASP A 19 -26.49 -24.00 -39.57
CA ASP A 19 -27.89 -24.32 -39.38
C ASP A 19 -28.08 -25.82 -39.09
N TYR A 20 -28.90 -26.19 -38.10
CA TYR A 20 -29.74 -27.38 -38.16
C TYR A 20 -31.00 -27.22 -37.30
N THR A 21 -32.11 -27.18 -38.01
CA THR A 21 -33.51 -27.29 -37.56
C THR A 21 -33.81 -28.63 -36.86
N HIS A 22 -34.50 -28.61 -35.72
CA HIS A 22 -35.64 -29.53 -35.49
C HIS A 22 -36.63 -29.02 -34.42
N THR A 23 -37.86 -28.99 -34.81
CA THR A 23 -39.12 -28.72 -34.14
C THR A 23 -39.40 -29.64 -32.94
N GLN A 24 -40.02 -29.09 -31.88
CA GLN A 24 -41.27 -29.54 -31.25
C GLN A 24 -41.72 -28.61 -30.11
N LYS A 25 -42.97 -28.18 -30.21
CA LYS A 25 -43.83 -27.55 -29.18
C LYS A 25 -44.92 -28.61 -28.79
N PRO A 26 -45.85 -28.33 -27.85
CA PRO A 26 -45.88 -27.64 -26.57
C PRO A 26 -46.58 -28.43 -25.44
N SER A 27 -46.56 -27.99 -24.19
CA SER A 27 -47.70 -28.22 -23.28
C SER A 27 -47.80 -27.12 -22.20
N ASN A 28 -49.03 -26.64 -22.11
CA ASN A 28 -49.57 -25.58 -21.27
C ASN A 28 -49.49 -25.86 -19.78
N LEU A 29 -49.41 -24.77 -18.99
CA LEU A 29 -50.27 -24.48 -17.84
C LEU A 29 -50.08 -23.03 -17.35
N SER A 30 -51.20 -22.30 -17.23
CA SER A 30 -51.38 -20.91 -16.82
C SER A 30 -51.73 -20.81 -15.31
N PRO A 31 -52.20 -19.64 -14.81
CA PRO A 31 -51.42 -18.66 -14.03
C PRO A 31 -52.06 -18.34 -12.65
N SER A 32 -51.30 -17.77 -11.73
CA SER A 32 -51.73 -16.89 -10.62
C SER A 32 -50.55 -16.67 -9.70
N ASP A 33 -50.18 -15.52 -9.31
CA ASP A 33 -50.64 -14.38 -8.62
C ASP A 33 -49.60 -13.24 -8.63
N LYS A 34 -50.06 -12.10 -9.05
CA LYS A 34 -49.33 -10.82 -8.95
C LYS A 34 -49.43 -10.30 -7.51
N VAL A 35 -48.31 -10.17 -6.79
CA VAL A 35 -48.23 -9.26 -5.66
C VAL A 35 -47.25 -8.16 -6.04
N LYS A 36 -47.81 -7.01 -6.40
CA LYS A 36 -47.11 -5.75 -6.56
C LYS A 36 -46.83 -5.17 -5.16
N VAL A 37 -45.58 -5.11 -4.76
CA VAL A 37 -45.16 -4.30 -3.61
C VAL A 37 -44.56 -3.02 -4.18
N GLU A 38 -45.33 -1.93 -4.12
CA GLU A 38 -44.85 -0.57 -4.33
C GLU A 38 -44.09 -0.12 -3.09
N LEU A 39 -42.78 -0.03 -3.18
CA LEU A 39 -41.93 0.67 -2.22
C LEU A 39 -41.82 2.14 -2.63
N LYS A 40 -42.59 3.01 -1.97
CA LYS A 40 -42.39 4.46 -2.02
C LYS A 40 -41.08 4.81 -1.30
N PRO A 41 -40.18 5.58 -1.89
CA PRO A 41 -39.01 6.08 -1.17
C PRO A 41 -39.43 7.25 -0.29
N ASN A 42 -39.38 7.06 1.02
CA ASN A 42 -39.53 8.12 2.01
C ASN A 42 -38.15 8.76 2.19
N VAL A 43 -37.85 9.79 1.40
CA VAL A 43 -36.61 10.57 1.52
C VAL A 43 -36.78 11.54 2.68
N LYS A 44 -36.30 11.16 3.84
CA LYS A 44 -35.92 12.12 4.88
C LYS A 44 -34.63 12.80 4.42
N LYS A 45 -34.65 14.13 4.29
CA LYS A 45 -33.47 14.95 4.14
C LYS A 45 -32.64 14.79 5.40
N GLU A 46 -31.60 13.99 5.34
CA GLU A 46 -30.53 13.96 6.33
C GLU A 46 -29.43 14.95 5.92
N ASP A 47 -28.96 15.67 6.92
CA ASP A 47 -27.92 16.68 6.82
C ASP A 47 -26.68 16.18 6.09
N THR A 48 -26.29 16.91 5.02
CA THR A 48 -25.05 16.68 4.28
C THR A 48 -23.85 16.85 5.22
N PRO A 49 -22.96 15.86 5.34
CA PRO A 49 -21.79 16.01 6.21
C PRO A 49 -20.84 17.08 5.65
N LYS A 50 -20.37 17.96 6.53
CA LYS A 50 -19.46 19.08 6.24
C LYS A 50 -18.16 18.70 5.48
N ASN A 51 -17.88 17.41 5.25
CA ASN A 51 -16.74 16.94 4.46
C ASN A 51 -16.95 17.00 2.93
N ASP A 52 -18.21 17.15 2.47
CA ASP A 52 -18.47 17.44 1.05
C ASP A 52 -18.31 18.93 0.73
N GLN A 53 -18.25 19.77 1.75
CA GLN A 53 -18.02 21.21 1.62
C GLN A 53 -16.61 21.51 1.10
N LEU A 54 -15.57 20.73 1.52
CA LEU A 54 -14.22 20.87 0.96
C LEU A 54 -14.17 20.61 -0.55
N ALA A 55 -14.98 19.68 -1.05
CA ALA A 55 -15.05 19.38 -2.48
C ALA A 55 -15.87 20.42 -3.26
N GLN A 56 -16.81 21.14 -2.60
CA GLN A 56 -17.56 22.25 -3.17
C GLN A 56 -16.75 23.56 -3.10
N ASP A 57 -15.95 23.76 -2.06
CA ASP A 57 -15.07 24.92 -1.90
C ASP A 57 -13.95 24.93 -2.96
N VAL A 58 -13.45 23.75 -3.37
CA VAL A 58 -12.45 23.65 -4.46
C VAL A 58 -13.05 23.96 -5.85
N GLY A 59 -14.35 23.71 -6.07
CA GLY A 59 -15.04 24.09 -7.31
C GLY A 59 -15.25 25.60 -7.46
N ASN A 60 -15.22 26.34 -6.36
CA ASN A 60 -15.39 27.79 -6.31
C ASN A 60 -14.11 28.57 -5.99
N LEU A 61 -13.00 27.88 -5.71
CA LEU A 61 -11.70 28.50 -5.50
C LEU A 61 -11.21 29.11 -6.82
N ASN A 62 -11.30 30.43 -6.89
CA ASN A 62 -10.51 31.23 -7.81
C ASN A 62 -9.06 31.15 -7.33
N MET A 63 -8.40 30.00 -7.63
CA MET A 63 -7.08 29.60 -7.09
C MET A 63 -5.95 30.63 -7.33
N LYS A 64 -6.22 31.70 -8.10
CA LYS A 64 -5.28 32.79 -8.31
C LYS A 64 -5.26 33.83 -7.14
N GLN A 65 -6.27 33.84 -6.26
CA GLN A 65 -6.36 34.84 -5.19
C GLN A 65 -6.22 34.28 -3.76
N ASP A 66 -6.50 33.00 -3.52
CA ASP A 66 -6.51 32.46 -2.14
C ASP A 66 -5.25 31.68 -1.72
N VAL A 67 -4.21 31.64 -2.55
CA VAL A 67 -2.90 31.04 -2.18
C VAL A 67 -1.96 32.04 -1.50
N SER A 68 -2.42 33.24 -1.22
CA SER A 68 -1.72 34.17 -0.32
C SER A 68 -2.09 33.88 1.14
N ILE A 69 -1.66 32.73 1.66
CA ILE A 69 -1.66 32.46 3.10
C ILE A 69 -0.45 33.21 3.67
N GLU A 70 -0.71 34.38 4.27
CA GLU A 70 0.23 35.06 5.14
C GLU A 70 0.44 34.19 6.38
N GLY A 71 1.59 33.54 6.44
CA GLY A 71 2.08 32.74 7.55
C GLY A 71 3.52 32.36 7.26
N GLU A 72 4.44 33.03 7.96
CA GLU A 72 5.87 32.73 7.98
C GLU A 72 6.09 31.31 8.53
N ASP A 73 6.09 30.31 7.62
CA ASP A 73 6.73 29.03 7.90
C ASP A 73 7.33 28.51 6.58
N SER A 74 8.64 28.24 6.60
CA SER A 74 9.48 27.90 5.44
C SER A 74 9.23 26.48 4.92
N GLY A 75 7.96 26.07 4.76
CA GLY A 75 7.55 24.83 4.10
C GLY A 75 7.62 25.01 2.58
N SER A 76 8.14 24.05 1.86
CA SER A 76 8.28 24.01 0.40
C SER A 76 6.93 24.29 -0.28
N ARG A 77 6.74 25.53 -0.73
CA ARG A 77 5.51 25.94 -1.40
C ARG A 77 5.49 25.36 -2.81
N ALA A 78 4.46 24.59 -3.17
CA ALA A 78 4.27 24.06 -4.53
C ALA A 78 4.18 25.22 -5.53
N GLU A 79 4.94 25.13 -6.64
CA GLU A 79 5.00 26.15 -7.66
C GLU A 79 3.80 26.06 -8.63
N ILE A 80 3.39 27.19 -9.22
CA ILE A 80 2.39 27.21 -10.28
C ILE A 80 3.12 27.23 -11.63
N PHE A 81 2.78 26.30 -12.50
CA PHE A 81 3.29 26.18 -13.86
C PHE A 81 2.18 26.50 -14.87
N THR A 82 2.55 27.08 -16.01
CA THR A 82 1.63 27.24 -17.13
C THR A 82 1.53 25.94 -17.93
N PHE A 83 0.42 25.77 -18.67
CA PHE A 83 0.25 24.62 -19.55
C PHE A 83 1.32 24.57 -20.64
N ASP A 84 1.72 25.75 -21.18
CA ASP A 84 2.75 25.87 -22.19
C ASP A 84 4.12 25.44 -21.69
N GLU A 85 4.51 25.80 -20.43
CA GLU A 85 5.74 25.30 -19.80
C GLU A 85 5.76 23.77 -19.71
N LEU A 86 4.64 23.14 -19.29
CA LEU A 86 4.56 21.70 -19.15
C LEU A 86 4.48 20.98 -20.50
N THR A 87 3.86 21.60 -21.49
CA THR A 87 3.83 21.14 -22.88
C THR A 87 5.24 21.15 -23.48
N ALA A 88 5.98 22.24 -23.28
CA ALA A 88 7.38 22.35 -23.72
C ALA A 88 8.27 21.33 -23.00
N ALA A 89 8.14 21.18 -21.67
CA ALA A 89 8.91 20.24 -20.87
C ALA A 89 8.73 18.78 -21.29
N THR A 90 7.56 18.40 -21.81
CA THR A 90 7.21 17.05 -22.25
C THR A 90 7.31 16.85 -23.77
N ARG A 91 7.79 17.85 -24.50
CA ARG A 91 7.79 17.84 -25.98
C ARG A 91 6.39 17.56 -26.55
N ASN A 92 5.41 18.29 -26.06
CA ASN A 92 3.98 18.13 -26.40
C ASN A 92 3.46 16.73 -26.04
N PHE A 93 3.76 16.27 -24.81
CA PHE A 93 3.35 14.96 -24.28
C PHE A 93 3.72 13.79 -25.20
N ALA A 94 4.94 13.87 -25.76
CA ALA A 94 5.45 12.92 -26.71
C ALA A 94 5.53 11.49 -26.14
N LEU A 95 5.36 10.48 -27.00
CA LEU A 95 5.36 9.07 -26.59
C LEU A 95 6.67 8.60 -25.93
N ASP A 96 7.79 9.17 -26.34
CA ASP A 96 9.09 8.87 -25.73
C ASP A 96 9.31 9.52 -24.36
N CYS A 97 8.43 10.45 -23.98
CA CYS A 97 8.31 11.00 -22.63
C CYS A 97 7.30 10.23 -21.76
N PHE A 98 6.48 9.35 -22.34
CA PHE A 98 5.46 8.63 -21.61
C PHE A 98 6.05 7.64 -20.60
N LEU A 99 5.65 7.76 -19.34
CA LEU A 99 6.08 6.89 -18.23
C LEU A 99 5.06 5.81 -17.91
N GLY A 100 3.76 6.12 -18.02
CA GLY A 100 2.69 5.20 -17.71
C GLY A 100 1.33 5.87 -17.66
N GLU A 101 0.28 5.04 -17.58
CA GLU A 101 -1.11 5.47 -17.44
C GLU A 101 -1.75 4.68 -16.30
N GLY A 102 -2.48 5.35 -15.44
CA GLY A 102 -3.25 4.77 -14.34
C GLY A 102 -4.70 5.21 -14.40
N GLY A 103 -5.51 4.76 -13.44
CA GLY A 103 -6.93 5.11 -13.35
C GLY A 103 -7.21 6.62 -13.25
N PHE A 104 -6.19 7.42 -13.01
CA PHE A 104 -6.29 8.86 -12.71
C PHE A 104 -5.57 9.74 -13.75
N GLY A 105 -5.07 9.17 -14.84
CA GLY A 105 -4.45 9.94 -15.91
C GLY A 105 -3.12 9.37 -16.41
N LYS A 106 -2.43 10.16 -17.23
CA LYS A 106 -1.18 9.82 -17.89
C LYS A 106 -0.01 10.52 -17.22
N VAL A 107 1.12 9.84 -17.09
CA VAL A 107 2.34 10.39 -16.51
C VAL A 107 3.43 10.47 -17.57
N TYR A 108 4.10 11.62 -17.63
CA TYR A 108 5.16 11.90 -18.59
C TYR A 108 6.43 12.36 -17.87
N LYS A 109 7.58 11.98 -18.39
CA LYS A 109 8.86 12.56 -18.01
C LYS A 109 9.02 13.92 -18.70
N GLY A 110 9.36 14.94 -17.93
CA GLY A 110 9.61 16.27 -18.42
C GLY A 110 10.97 16.80 -17.95
N TYR A 111 11.46 17.85 -18.63
CA TYR A 111 12.59 18.63 -18.18
C TYR A 111 12.18 20.09 -18.09
N LEU A 112 12.19 20.63 -16.89
CA LEU A 112 11.83 22.02 -16.60
C LEU A 112 13.07 22.89 -16.63
N GLN A 113 13.23 23.68 -17.71
CA GLN A 113 14.39 24.56 -17.90
C GLN A 113 14.49 25.62 -16.81
N ARG A 114 13.35 26.15 -16.30
CA ARG A 114 13.32 27.22 -15.31
C ARG A 114 13.97 26.84 -13.98
N ILE A 115 13.89 25.57 -13.61
CA ILE A 115 14.44 25.03 -12.35
C ILE A 115 15.57 24.02 -12.59
N ASP A 116 15.97 23.79 -13.84
CA ASP A 116 17.02 22.84 -14.27
C ASP A 116 16.80 21.42 -13.70
N GLN A 117 15.58 20.92 -13.79
CA GLN A 117 15.21 19.66 -13.15
C GLN A 117 14.42 18.72 -14.05
N VAL A 118 14.74 17.41 -13.99
CA VAL A 118 13.91 16.34 -14.55
C VAL A 118 12.77 16.05 -13.60
N VAL A 119 11.54 16.01 -14.13
CA VAL A 119 10.30 15.86 -13.36
C VAL A 119 9.40 14.76 -13.93
N ALA A 120 8.44 14.31 -13.14
CA ALA A 120 7.29 13.53 -13.59
C ALA A 120 6.04 14.40 -13.61
N ILE A 121 5.36 14.46 -14.75
CA ILE A 121 4.18 15.30 -14.96
C ILE A 121 2.97 14.38 -15.15
N LYS A 122 2.03 14.41 -14.20
CA LYS A 122 0.77 13.65 -14.23
C LYS A 122 -0.32 14.54 -14.79
N GLN A 123 -0.84 14.17 -15.95
CA GLN A 123 -1.98 14.83 -16.59
C GLN A 123 -3.25 14.08 -16.22
N LEU A 124 -4.12 14.72 -15.45
CA LEU A 124 -5.40 14.15 -15.06
C LEU A 124 -6.45 14.31 -16.19
N ASP A 125 -7.43 13.38 -16.25
CA ASP A 125 -8.53 13.47 -17.20
C ASP A 125 -9.39 14.70 -16.89
N PRO A 126 -9.47 15.70 -17.79
CA PRO A 126 -10.23 16.93 -17.56
C PRO A 126 -11.74 16.70 -17.55
N ASN A 127 -12.24 15.60 -18.13
CA ASN A 127 -13.67 15.34 -18.30
C ASN A 127 -14.32 14.66 -17.09
N GLY A 128 -13.54 14.29 -16.06
CA GLY A 128 -14.00 13.57 -14.88
C GLY A 128 -14.13 14.45 -13.64
N LEU A 129 -15.32 14.57 -13.05
CA LEU A 129 -15.51 15.16 -11.71
C LEU A 129 -14.61 14.48 -10.65
N GLN A 130 -14.27 13.22 -10.85
CA GLN A 130 -13.37 12.48 -10.00
C GLN A 130 -11.93 13.03 -10.09
N GLY A 131 -11.44 13.34 -11.31
CA GLY A 131 -10.10 13.89 -11.51
C GLY A 131 -9.87 15.23 -10.78
N VAL A 132 -10.87 16.11 -10.75
CA VAL A 132 -10.80 17.39 -10.01
C VAL A 132 -10.67 17.16 -8.50
N ARG A 133 -11.42 16.19 -7.95
CA ARG A 133 -11.32 15.84 -6.52
C ARG A 133 -9.98 15.24 -6.15
N GLU A 134 -9.44 14.40 -7.01
CA GLU A 134 -8.12 13.78 -6.83
C GLU A 134 -7.01 14.80 -6.92
N PHE A 135 -7.06 15.68 -7.93
CA PHE A 135 -6.15 16.82 -8.05
C PHE A 135 -6.09 17.63 -6.76
N ALA A 136 -7.28 18.02 -6.26
CA ALA A 136 -7.37 18.79 -5.02
C ALA A 136 -6.80 18.05 -3.81
N ALA A 137 -7.09 16.74 -3.66
CA ALA A 137 -6.58 15.93 -2.57
C ALA A 137 -5.05 15.83 -2.61
N GLU A 138 -4.47 15.63 -3.80
CA GLU A 138 -3.01 15.58 -3.97
C GLU A 138 -2.35 16.94 -3.67
N VAL A 139 -2.84 18.02 -4.23
CA VAL A 139 -2.29 19.35 -3.98
C VAL A 139 -2.38 19.72 -2.50
N LEU A 140 -3.55 19.56 -1.87
CA LEU A 140 -3.76 19.91 -0.46
C LEU A 140 -2.92 19.06 0.50
N THR A 141 -2.69 17.80 0.16
CA THR A 141 -1.90 16.89 0.99
C THR A 141 -0.39 17.15 0.82
N LEU A 142 0.08 17.13 -0.43
CA LEU A 142 1.51 17.15 -0.71
C LEU A 142 2.14 18.53 -0.63
N SER A 143 1.38 19.63 -0.81
CA SER A 143 1.92 20.99 -0.59
C SER A 143 2.27 21.27 0.87
N LYS A 144 1.77 20.46 1.81
CA LYS A 144 2.07 20.56 3.25
C LYS A 144 2.97 19.43 3.74
N ALA A 145 3.27 18.43 2.91
CA ALA A 145 4.05 17.27 3.28
C ALA A 145 5.50 17.46 2.85
N ASP A 146 6.43 17.29 3.80
CA ASP A 146 7.87 17.23 3.55
C ASP A 146 8.45 16.05 4.32
N HIS A 147 8.70 14.94 3.60
CA HIS A 147 9.22 13.73 4.22
C HIS A 147 10.01 12.89 3.20
N PRO A 148 11.17 12.32 3.56
CA PRO A 148 12.02 11.56 2.63
C PRO A 148 11.34 10.34 2.00
N ASN A 149 10.30 9.78 2.64
CA ASN A 149 9.55 8.62 2.12
C ASN A 149 8.19 9.00 1.50
N LEU A 150 7.97 10.26 1.15
CA LEU A 150 6.86 10.74 0.33
C LEU A 150 7.40 11.38 -0.94
N VAL A 151 6.69 11.22 -2.05
CA VAL A 151 7.04 11.89 -3.30
C VAL A 151 6.85 13.39 -3.14
N LYS A 152 7.82 14.19 -3.56
CA LYS A 152 7.74 15.64 -3.47
C LYS A 152 6.88 16.19 -4.61
N LEU A 153 5.86 16.96 -4.27
CA LEU A 153 5.12 17.80 -5.23
C LEU A 153 5.95 19.08 -5.47
N ILE A 154 6.44 19.25 -6.70
CA ILE A 154 7.18 20.45 -7.11
C ILE A 154 6.20 21.58 -7.42
N GLY A 155 5.10 21.23 -8.11
CA GLY A 155 4.07 22.20 -8.44
C GLY A 155 2.89 21.61 -9.20
N PHE A 156 2.06 22.49 -9.76
CA PHE A 156 0.87 22.10 -10.48
C PHE A 156 0.46 23.15 -11.54
N CYS A 157 -0.42 22.73 -12.46
CA CYS A 157 -1.05 23.61 -13.45
C CYS A 157 -2.58 23.50 -13.37
N THR A 158 -3.26 24.66 -13.47
CA THR A 158 -4.73 24.79 -13.49
C THR A 158 -5.23 25.67 -14.62
N ASP A 159 -4.48 25.77 -15.73
CA ASP A 159 -4.85 26.61 -16.87
C ASP A 159 -6.09 26.03 -17.57
N GLY A 160 -7.15 26.84 -17.67
CA GLY A 160 -8.42 26.41 -18.24
C GLY A 160 -8.95 25.14 -17.55
N ASP A 161 -9.27 24.14 -18.36
CA ASP A 161 -9.73 22.82 -17.89
C ASP A 161 -8.59 21.84 -17.58
N GLN A 162 -7.33 22.25 -17.81
CA GLN A 162 -6.19 21.40 -17.59
C GLN A 162 -5.87 21.24 -16.10
N ARG A 163 -5.54 20.01 -15.68
CA ARG A 163 -5.13 19.68 -14.31
C ARG A 163 -3.90 18.80 -14.39
N LEU A 164 -2.73 19.39 -14.12
CA LEU A 164 -1.46 18.70 -14.16
C LEU A 164 -0.76 18.84 -12.81
N LEU A 165 -0.11 17.75 -12.39
CA LEU A 165 0.70 17.70 -11.18
C LEU A 165 2.15 17.44 -11.57
N VAL A 166 3.07 18.15 -10.94
CA VAL A 166 4.51 18.08 -11.22
C VAL A 166 5.22 17.54 -10.00
N TYR A 167 5.86 16.38 -10.14
CA TYR A 167 6.57 15.68 -9.07
C TYR A 167 8.05 15.54 -9.35
N GLU A 168 8.82 15.28 -8.32
CA GLU A 168 10.17 14.77 -8.48
C GLU A 168 10.16 13.49 -9.33
N TYR A 169 11.17 13.32 -10.18
CA TYR A 169 11.28 12.13 -11.01
C TYR A 169 11.91 10.97 -10.25
N MET A 170 11.24 9.82 -10.23
CA MET A 170 11.70 8.61 -9.58
C MET A 170 12.30 7.64 -10.63
N PRO A 171 13.63 7.52 -10.71
CA PRO A 171 14.29 6.88 -11.85
C PRO A 171 14.09 5.37 -11.93
N LEU A 172 13.81 4.71 -10.81
CA LEU A 172 13.63 3.26 -10.80
C LEU A 172 12.16 2.83 -11.00
N GLY A 173 11.20 3.78 -10.99
CA GLY A 173 9.78 3.45 -11.14
C GLY A 173 9.19 2.80 -9.89
N SER A 174 8.18 1.93 -10.06
CA SER A 174 7.42 1.36 -8.95
C SER A 174 8.06 0.10 -8.35
N LEU A 175 7.75 -0.17 -7.07
CA LEU A 175 8.09 -1.43 -6.41
C LEU A 175 7.46 -2.64 -7.14
N GLU A 176 6.25 -2.49 -7.67
CA GLU A 176 5.58 -3.55 -8.43
C GLU A 176 6.43 -4.07 -9.58
N TYR A 177 7.05 -3.16 -10.34
CA TYR A 177 7.94 -3.51 -11.46
C TYR A 177 9.17 -4.33 -11.02
N HIS A 178 9.73 -4.06 -9.84
CA HIS A 178 10.93 -4.73 -9.34
C HIS A 178 10.64 -6.02 -8.56
N LEU A 179 9.41 -6.20 -8.11
CA LEU A 179 9.03 -7.32 -7.23
C LEU A 179 8.12 -8.32 -7.93
N LEU A 180 7.07 -7.85 -8.61
CA LEU A 180 5.98 -8.68 -9.12
C LEU A 180 6.00 -8.86 -10.64
N ASP A 181 6.52 -7.89 -11.37
CA ASP A 181 6.60 -7.88 -12.83
C ASP A 181 8.06 -7.76 -13.30
N LEU A 182 8.96 -8.48 -12.61
CA LEU A 182 10.39 -8.42 -12.86
C LEU A 182 10.73 -8.89 -14.29
N PRO A 183 11.36 -8.04 -15.11
CA PRO A 183 11.75 -8.42 -16.48
C PRO A 183 12.77 -9.56 -16.48
N PRO A 184 12.78 -10.39 -17.54
CA PRO A 184 13.78 -11.44 -17.72
C PRO A 184 15.21 -10.89 -17.62
N GLY A 185 16.07 -11.57 -16.87
CA GLY A 185 17.48 -11.19 -16.70
C GLY A 185 17.74 -10.08 -15.67
N LYS A 186 16.73 -9.47 -15.09
CA LYS A 186 16.90 -8.56 -13.95
C LYS A 186 17.10 -9.33 -12.66
N LYS A 187 17.99 -8.82 -11.79
CA LYS A 187 18.18 -9.39 -10.44
C LYS A 187 16.99 -9.05 -9.56
N PRO A 188 16.44 -10.03 -8.82
CA PRO A 188 15.40 -9.76 -7.84
C PRO A 188 15.95 -8.92 -6.68
N LEU A 189 15.07 -8.17 -6.03
CA LEU A 189 15.38 -7.48 -4.77
C LEU A 189 15.79 -8.51 -3.71
N ASP A 190 16.94 -8.28 -3.07
CA ASP A 190 17.40 -9.12 -1.96
C ASP A 190 16.60 -8.85 -0.68
N TRP A 191 16.80 -9.69 0.33
CA TRP A 191 16.11 -9.58 1.61
C TRP A 191 16.30 -8.21 2.28
N ASN A 192 17.56 -7.73 2.32
CA ASN A 192 17.89 -6.47 2.99
C ASN A 192 17.18 -5.28 2.32
N THR A 193 17.23 -5.23 1.00
CA THR A 193 16.55 -4.20 0.21
C THR A 193 15.04 -4.24 0.42
N ARG A 194 14.42 -5.43 0.44
CA ARG A 194 12.97 -5.57 0.71
C ARG A 194 12.59 -5.04 2.09
N MET A 195 13.38 -5.33 3.12
CA MET A 195 13.11 -4.83 4.48
C MET A 195 13.35 -3.32 4.61
N GLN A 196 14.34 -2.78 3.89
CA GLN A 196 14.55 -1.32 3.82
C GLN A 196 13.38 -0.60 3.13
N ILE A 197 12.87 -1.17 2.04
CA ILE A 197 11.68 -0.64 1.35
C ILE A 197 10.47 -0.69 2.29
N ALA A 198 10.22 -1.81 2.96
CA ALA A 198 9.13 -1.94 3.92
C ALA A 198 9.23 -0.89 5.05
N ALA A 199 10.41 -0.73 5.64
CA ALA A 199 10.63 0.24 6.71
C ALA A 199 10.46 1.69 6.23
N GLY A 200 10.94 2.02 5.02
CA GLY A 200 10.76 3.36 4.44
C GLY A 200 9.29 3.67 4.13
N ALA A 201 8.56 2.74 3.51
CA ALA A 201 7.13 2.89 3.26
C ALA A 201 6.34 3.07 4.57
N ALA A 202 6.68 2.32 5.62
CA ALA A 202 6.07 2.46 6.94
C ALA A 202 6.33 3.84 7.56
N ARG A 203 7.56 4.40 7.44
CA ARG A 203 7.88 5.76 7.90
C ARG A 203 7.10 6.83 7.15
N GLY A 204 6.92 6.67 5.82
CA GLY A 204 6.06 7.56 5.04
C GLY A 204 4.61 7.54 5.54
N LEU A 205 4.10 6.35 5.86
CA LEU A 205 2.75 6.20 6.39
C LEU A 205 2.62 6.75 7.83
N GLU A 206 3.63 6.57 8.68
CA GLU A 206 3.69 7.16 10.02
C GLU A 206 3.64 8.70 9.96
N TYR A 207 4.38 9.29 9.03
CA TYR A 207 4.34 10.73 8.84
C TYR A 207 2.93 11.23 8.51
N LEU A 208 2.20 10.54 7.62
CA LEU A 208 0.83 10.88 7.27
C LEU A 208 -0.14 10.75 8.46
N HIS A 209 -0.02 9.66 9.24
CA HIS A 209 -0.94 9.34 10.33
C HIS A 209 -0.71 10.19 11.59
N ASP A 210 0.56 10.45 11.94
CA ASP A 210 0.90 10.96 13.26
C ASP A 210 1.56 12.35 13.23
N LYS A 211 2.26 12.71 12.14
CA LYS A 211 3.02 13.98 12.08
C LYS A 211 2.28 15.08 11.33
N MET A 212 1.51 14.74 10.31
CA MET A 212 0.71 15.72 9.57
C MET A 212 -0.41 16.30 10.44
N LYS A 213 -0.71 17.58 10.21
CA LYS A 213 -1.83 18.31 10.86
C LYS A 213 -2.65 19.02 9.79
N PRO A 214 -3.88 18.55 9.54
CA PRO A 214 -4.54 17.38 10.14
C PRO A 214 -3.91 16.05 9.68
N PRO A 215 -4.07 14.95 10.47
CA PRO A 215 -3.58 13.63 10.09
C PRO A 215 -4.32 13.12 8.85
N ILE A 216 -3.63 12.34 8.01
CA ILE A 216 -4.11 11.88 6.70
C ILE A 216 -4.19 10.36 6.64
N ILE A 217 -5.31 9.83 6.14
CA ILE A 217 -5.45 8.43 5.74
C ILE A 217 -5.12 8.34 4.25
N TYR A 218 -4.15 7.52 3.89
CA TYR A 218 -3.62 7.40 2.53
C TYR A 218 -4.57 6.67 1.58
N ARG A 219 -5.21 5.56 2.04
CA ARG A 219 -6.33 4.86 1.41
C ARG A 219 -5.99 3.98 0.20
N ASP A 220 -4.92 4.22 -0.55
CA ASP A 220 -4.54 3.42 -1.73
C ASP A 220 -3.08 2.94 -1.68
N LEU A 221 -2.68 2.37 -0.54
CA LEU A 221 -1.35 1.78 -0.38
C LEU A 221 -1.27 0.43 -1.10
N LYS A 222 -0.37 0.37 -2.09
CA LYS A 222 -0.09 -0.81 -2.94
C LYS A 222 1.31 -0.73 -3.54
N CYS A 223 1.84 -1.83 -4.07
CA CYS A 223 3.19 -1.87 -4.61
C CYS A 223 3.40 -0.92 -5.81
N SER A 224 2.38 -0.66 -6.63
CA SER A 224 2.49 0.30 -7.75
C SER A 224 2.58 1.76 -7.30
N ASN A 225 2.12 2.09 -6.08
CA ASN A 225 2.16 3.44 -5.50
C ASN A 225 3.38 3.67 -4.59
N ILE A 226 4.28 2.70 -4.47
CA ILE A 226 5.60 2.86 -3.83
C ILE A 226 6.63 3.02 -4.94
N LEU A 227 7.12 4.24 -5.13
CA LEU A 227 8.15 4.53 -6.12
C LEU A 227 9.53 4.41 -5.50
N LEU A 228 10.50 4.01 -6.31
CA LEU A 228 11.87 3.76 -5.89
C LEU A 228 12.82 4.79 -6.51
N GLY A 229 13.58 5.45 -5.67
CA GLY A 229 14.67 6.33 -6.03
C GLY A 229 16.02 5.60 -6.05
N GLU A 230 17.11 6.37 -6.13
CA GLU A 230 18.46 5.83 -6.06
C GLU A 230 18.67 4.98 -4.81
N GLY A 231 19.40 3.87 -4.94
CA GLY A 231 19.61 2.93 -3.84
C GLY A 231 18.34 2.21 -3.38
N TYR A 232 17.30 2.17 -4.21
CA TYR A 232 15.97 1.62 -3.89
C TYR A 232 15.26 2.34 -2.75
N HIS A 233 15.53 3.65 -2.57
CA HIS A 233 14.88 4.46 -1.57
C HIS A 233 13.36 4.59 -1.86
N PRO A 234 12.46 4.12 -0.97
CA PRO A 234 11.02 4.11 -1.24
C PRO A 234 10.36 5.45 -0.91
N LYS A 235 9.44 5.85 -1.77
CA LYS A 235 8.55 7.01 -1.57
C LYS A 235 7.12 6.65 -1.92
N LEU A 236 6.17 6.98 -1.03
CA LEU A 236 4.74 6.87 -1.31
C LEU A 236 4.33 7.92 -2.33
N SER A 237 3.51 7.54 -3.29
CA SER A 237 3.02 8.39 -4.39
C SER A 237 1.52 8.22 -4.59
N ASP A 238 0.90 9.06 -5.41
CA ASP A 238 -0.54 9.01 -5.76
C ASP A 238 -1.47 9.20 -4.54
N PHE A 239 -1.65 10.45 -4.15
CA PHE A 239 -2.47 10.87 -3.01
C PHE A 239 -3.91 11.26 -3.38
N GLY A 240 -4.34 10.97 -4.62
CA GLY A 240 -5.66 11.36 -5.13
C GLY A 240 -6.84 10.82 -4.32
N LEU A 241 -6.66 9.70 -3.61
CA LEU A 241 -7.68 9.13 -2.74
C LEU A 241 -7.51 9.48 -1.25
N ALA A 242 -6.47 10.23 -0.89
CA ALA A 242 -6.18 10.58 0.50
C ALA A 242 -7.33 11.35 1.17
N LYS A 243 -7.51 11.15 2.46
CA LYS A 243 -8.55 11.79 3.26
C LYS A 243 -7.99 12.27 4.59
N VAL A 244 -8.46 13.44 5.02
CA VAL A 244 -8.26 13.89 6.39
C VAL A 244 -8.85 12.85 7.34
N GLY A 245 -8.06 12.42 8.29
CA GLY A 245 -8.45 11.45 9.30
C GLY A 245 -9.54 12.00 10.25
N PRO A 246 -10.15 11.12 11.05
CA PRO A 246 -11.14 11.54 12.04
C PRO A 246 -10.53 12.48 13.07
N SER A 247 -11.27 13.51 13.46
CA SER A 247 -10.88 14.51 14.46
C SER A 247 -11.93 14.65 15.57
N GLY A 248 -11.52 15.12 16.74
CA GLY A 248 -12.37 15.20 17.93
C GLY A 248 -12.85 13.80 18.35
N ASP A 249 -14.13 13.68 18.66
CA ASP A 249 -14.76 12.43 19.15
C ASP A 249 -15.07 11.42 18.04
N LYS A 250 -14.71 11.73 16.77
CA LYS A 250 -14.97 10.83 15.66
C LYS A 250 -13.94 9.72 15.59
N THR A 251 -14.39 8.49 15.39
CA THR A 251 -13.55 7.29 15.28
C THR A 251 -13.22 6.90 13.85
N HIS A 252 -13.97 7.41 12.86
CA HIS A 252 -13.83 7.07 11.44
C HIS A 252 -14.32 8.21 10.54
N VAL A 253 -14.01 8.10 9.26
CA VAL A 253 -14.56 8.93 8.19
C VAL A 253 -15.52 8.08 7.37
N SER A 254 -16.82 8.41 7.39
CA SER A 254 -17.81 7.76 6.53
C SER A 254 -17.63 8.22 5.09
N THR A 255 -17.37 7.29 4.17
CA THR A 255 -17.10 7.63 2.77
C THR A 255 -17.45 6.46 1.85
N ARG A 256 -17.72 6.77 0.58
CA ARG A 256 -17.82 5.74 -0.45
C ARG A 256 -16.55 4.87 -0.43
N VAL A 257 -16.71 3.55 -0.50
CA VAL A 257 -15.58 2.61 -0.57
C VAL A 257 -14.82 2.84 -1.87
N MET A 258 -13.54 3.14 -1.74
CA MET A 258 -12.59 3.34 -2.83
C MET A 258 -11.23 2.73 -2.42
N GLY A 259 -10.35 2.56 -3.41
CA GLY A 259 -9.05 1.92 -3.24
C GLY A 259 -8.92 0.69 -4.15
N THR A 260 -7.84 -0.04 -4.05
CA THR A 260 -7.48 -1.14 -4.95
C THR A 260 -7.96 -2.48 -4.38
N TYR A 261 -8.64 -3.29 -5.20
CA TYR A 261 -9.08 -4.63 -4.81
C TYR A 261 -7.89 -5.51 -4.41
N GLY A 262 -8.02 -6.23 -3.30
CA GLY A 262 -6.96 -7.04 -2.70
C GLY A 262 -6.20 -6.34 -1.58
N TYR A 263 -6.16 -5.00 -1.57
CA TYR A 263 -5.51 -4.19 -0.52
C TYR A 263 -6.51 -3.55 0.45
N CYS A 264 -7.78 -3.46 0.06
CA CYS A 264 -8.82 -2.83 0.86
C CYS A 264 -9.12 -3.67 2.12
N ALA A 265 -9.11 -3.02 3.29
CA ALA A 265 -9.45 -3.66 4.55
C ALA A 265 -10.91 -4.15 4.54
N PRO A 266 -11.20 -5.38 5.04
CA PRO A 266 -12.53 -5.96 4.96
C PRO A 266 -13.60 -5.18 5.75
N ASP A 267 -13.26 -4.63 6.90
CA ASP A 267 -14.12 -3.76 7.70
C ASP A 267 -14.52 -2.50 6.95
N TYR A 268 -13.57 -1.83 6.30
CA TYR A 268 -13.82 -0.66 5.47
C TYR A 268 -14.66 -1.01 4.24
N ALA A 269 -14.33 -2.12 3.54
CA ALA A 269 -15.07 -2.57 2.36
C ALA A 269 -16.55 -2.87 2.66
N MET A 270 -16.86 -3.39 3.87
CA MET A 270 -18.22 -3.72 4.28
C MET A 270 -19.00 -2.55 4.85
N THR A 271 -18.34 -1.61 5.53
CA THR A 271 -19.04 -0.57 6.32
C THR A 271 -18.93 0.83 5.73
N GLY A 272 -17.96 1.08 4.83
CA GLY A 272 -17.63 2.43 4.36
C GLY A 272 -16.98 3.31 5.44
N GLN A 273 -16.62 2.75 6.61
CA GLN A 273 -15.97 3.45 7.72
C GLN A 273 -14.45 3.39 7.55
N LEU A 274 -13.89 4.48 7.01
CA LEU A 274 -12.46 4.60 6.77
C LEU A 274 -11.73 5.02 8.05
N THR A 275 -10.64 4.32 8.39
CA THR A 275 -9.82 4.58 9.57
C THR A 275 -8.33 4.46 9.23
N PHE A 276 -7.44 4.92 10.11
CA PHE A 276 -5.99 4.67 9.99
C PHE A 276 -5.67 3.17 9.97
N LYS A 277 -6.48 2.33 10.63
CA LYS A 277 -6.33 0.87 10.62
C LYS A 277 -6.64 0.24 9.24
N SER A 278 -7.32 0.96 8.36
CA SER A 278 -7.52 0.54 6.96
C SER A 278 -6.20 0.56 6.19
N ASP A 279 -5.38 1.62 6.37
CA ASP A 279 -4.04 1.70 5.78
C ASP A 279 -3.07 0.65 6.34
N ILE A 280 -3.19 0.33 7.66
CA ILE A 280 -2.39 -0.73 8.27
C ILE A 280 -2.66 -2.08 7.62
N TYR A 281 -3.92 -2.37 7.27
CA TYR A 281 -4.24 -3.59 6.54
C TYR A 281 -3.60 -3.60 5.15
N SER A 282 -3.72 -2.52 4.39
CA SER A 282 -3.11 -2.38 3.06
C SER A 282 -1.58 -2.51 3.14
N PHE A 283 -0.95 -1.92 4.17
CA PHE A 283 0.47 -2.09 4.44
C PHE A 283 0.84 -3.56 4.71
N GLY A 284 0.03 -4.27 5.47
CA GLY A 284 0.20 -5.70 5.71
C GLY A 284 0.19 -6.54 4.43
N VAL A 285 -0.67 -6.17 3.46
CA VAL A 285 -0.70 -6.82 2.14
C VAL A 285 0.59 -6.54 1.36
N VAL A 286 1.05 -5.28 1.32
CA VAL A 286 2.34 -4.92 0.69
C VAL A 286 3.50 -5.68 1.34
N LEU A 287 3.53 -5.79 2.67
CA LEU A 287 4.57 -6.54 3.37
C LEU A 287 4.53 -8.05 3.01
N LEU A 288 3.34 -8.63 2.83
CA LEU A 288 3.21 -9.99 2.32
C LEU A 288 3.73 -10.12 0.89
N GLU A 289 3.46 -9.17 0.00
CA GLU A 289 4.02 -9.16 -1.36
C GLU A 289 5.54 -9.12 -1.33
N LEU A 290 6.13 -8.25 -0.49
CA LEU A 290 7.59 -8.16 -0.30
C LEU A 290 8.22 -9.47 0.20
N ILE A 291 7.53 -10.20 1.08
CA ILE A 291 8.04 -11.48 1.62
C ILE A 291 7.88 -12.62 0.62
N THR A 292 6.73 -12.67 -0.08
CA THR A 292 6.32 -13.85 -0.84
C THR A 292 6.59 -13.75 -2.34
N GLY A 293 6.80 -12.54 -2.88
CA GLY A 293 6.87 -12.30 -4.32
C GLY A 293 5.55 -12.57 -5.05
N ARG A 294 4.42 -12.71 -4.32
CA ARG A 294 3.09 -13.00 -4.90
C ARG A 294 2.27 -11.72 -4.97
N LYS A 295 1.48 -11.56 -6.03
CA LYS A 295 0.52 -10.45 -6.18
C LYS A 295 -0.60 -10.57 -5.14
N ALA A 296 -1.11 -9.43 -4.64
CA ALA A 296 -2.26 -9.36 -3.73
C ALA A 296 -3.48 -10.12 -4.30
N ILE A 297 -3.71 -9.98 -5.61
CA ILE A 297 -4.66 -10.77 -6.39
C ILE A 297 -3.94 -11.35 -7.61
N ASP A 298 -4.00 -12.67 -7.75
CA ASP A 298 -3.43 -13.40 -8.88
C ASP A 298 -4.53 -14.20 -9.60
N HIS A 299 -5.01 -13.66 -10.71
CA HIS A 299 -6.07 -14.28 -11.53
C HIS A 299 -5.64 -15.57 -12.24
N THR A 300 -4.36 -15.90 -12.24
CA THR A 300 -3.87 -17.18 -12.78
C THR A 300 -4.08 -18.34 -11.81
N LYS A 301 -4.34 -18.05 -10.54
CA LYS A 301 -4.61 -19.01 -9.47
C LYS A 301 -6.11 -19.22 -9.29
N SER A 302 -6.47 -20.26 -8.54
CA SER A 302 -7.86 -20.60 -8.24
C SER A 302 -8.13 -20.68 -6.73
N GLY A 303 -9.40 -20.55 -6.35
CA GLY A 303 -9.85 -20.67 -4.97
C GLY A 303 -9.15 -19.68 -4.03
N LYS A 304 -8.68 -20.18 -2.90
CA LYS A 304 -8.03 -19.33 -1.87
C LYS A 304 -6.66 -18.80 -2.31
N GLU A 305 -6.01 -19.44 -3.28
CA GLU A 305 -4.69 -19.01 -3.76
C GLU A 305 -4.73 -17.77 -4.63
N GLN A 306 -5.91 -17.41 -5.15
CA GLN A 306 -6.11 -16.20 -5.92
C GLN A 306 -5.91 -14.93 -5.09
N ASN A 307 -6.23 -14.98 -3.78
CA ASN A 307 -6.08 -13.86 -2.86
C ASN A 307 -4.95 -14.14 -1.87
N LEU A 308 -3.93 -13.29 -1.86
CA LEU A 308 -2.72 -13.46 -1.06
C LEU A 308 -3.01 -13.61 0.43
N VAL A 309 -3.88 -12.76 0.99
CA VAL A 309 -4.23 -12.82 2.42
C VAL A 309 -5.00 -14.09 2.76
N ALA A 310 -5.93 -14.52 1.89
CA ALA A 310 -6.68 -15.76 2.09
C ALA A 310 -5.79 -17.00 2.02
N TRP A 311 -4.76 -16.98 1.17
CA TRP A 311 -3.73 -18.02 1.09
C TRP A 311 -2.81 -18.02 2.31
N ALA A 312 -2.35 -16.84 2.76
CA ALA A 312 -1.38 -16.71 3.85
C ALA A 312 -1.99 -17.06 5.23
N ARG A 313 -3.27 -16.72 5.46
CA ARG A 313 -3.94 -16.84 6.76
C ARG A 313 -3.83 -18.22 7.42
N PRO A 314 -4.08 -19.36 6.76
CA PRO A 314 -3.87 -20.68 7.36
C PRO A 314 -2.40 -20.99 7.65
N LEU A 315 -1.45 -20.41 6.89
CA LEU A 315 -0.02 -20.65 7.04
C LEU A 315 0.54 -19.95 8.28
N PHE A 316 0.00 -18.80 8.69
CA PHE A 316 0.40 -18.09 9.91
C PHE A 316 0.22 -18.91 11.19
N ARG A 317 -0.65 -19.92 11.19
CA ARG A 317 -0.94 -20.76 12.35
C ARG A 317 0.18 -21.78 12.64
N ASP A 318 1.03 -22.08 11.66
CA ASP A 318 2.08 -23.09 11.79
C ASP A 318 3.44 -22.55 11.31
N ARG A 319 4.31 -22.21 12.27
CA ARG A 319 5.65 -21.67 12.00
C ARG A 319 6.51 -22.58 11.09
N ARG A 320 6.24 -23.88 11.07
CA ARG A 320 6.96 -24.83 10.19
C ARG A 320 6.67 -24.58 8.72
N LYS A 321 5.58 -23.89 8.40
CA LYS A 321 5.17 -23.53 7.04
C LYS A 321 5.68 -22.16 6.57
N PHE A 322 6.36 -21.40 7.43
CA PHE A 322 6.82 -20.05 7.10
C PHE A 322 7.83 -20.05 5.95
N SER A 323 8.68 -21.06 5.84
CA SER A 323 9.60 -21.20 4.70
C SER A 323 8.89 -21.41 3.36
N GLN A 324 7.65 -21.91 3.36
CA GLN A 324 6.81 -22.07 2.16
C GLN A 324 6.22 -20.75 1.68
N MET A 325 6.25 -19.72 2.53
CA MET A 325 5.71 -18.39 2.21
C MET A 325 6.74 -17.47 1.56
N VAL A 326 8.00 -17.84 1.56
CA VAL A 326 9.08 -16.99 1.05
C VAL A 326 9.11 -17.02 -0.46
N ASP A 327 9.41 -15.86 -1.05
CA ASP A 327 9.64 -15.75 -2.49
C ASP A 327 10.77 -16.71 -2.94
N PRO A 328 10.50 -17.63 -3.87
CA PRO A 328 11.51 -18.53 -4.40
C PRO A 328 12.72 -17.81 -5.01
N LEU A 329 12.54 -16.58 -5.51
CA LEU A 329 13.62 -15.77 -6.09
C LEU A 329 14.66 -15.32 -5.05
N LEU A 330 14.37 -15.43 -3.75
CA LEU A 330 15.36 -15.22 -2.70
C LEU A 330 16.34 -16.41 -2.53
N GLU A 331 16.07 -17.57 -3.14
CA GLU A 331 16.97 -18.74 -3.18
C GLU A 331 17.50 -19.15 -1.79
N GLY A 332 16.70 -19.01 -0.75
CA GLY A 332 17.11 -19.27 0.63
C GLY A 332 18.02 -18.20 1.26
N LYS A 333 18.32 -17.13 0.55
CA LYS A 333 19.19 -16.03 1.01
C LYS A 333 18.44 -15.02 1.87
N TYR A 334 18.00 -15.46 3.06
CA TYR A 334 17.31 -14.64 4.05
C TYR A 334 17.56 -15.15 5.47
N PRO A 335 17.52 -14.29 6.50
CA PRO A 335 17.67 -14.73 7.88
C PRO A 335 16.36 -15.35 8.40
N VAL A 336 16.39 -16.60 8.85
CA VAL A 336 15.19 -17.31 9.34
C VAL A 336 14.48 -16.56 10.46
N ARG A 337 15.23 -15.93 11.40
CA ARG A 337 14.67 -15.09 12.45
C ARG A 337 13.95 -13.86 11.89
N GLY A 338 14.59 -13.16 10.94
CA GLY A 338 14.02 -11.99 10.28
C GLY A 338 12.72 -12.33 9.53
N LEU A 339 12.71 -13.46 8.83
CA LEU A 339 11.49 -13.96 8.17
C LEU A 339 10.33 -14.13 9.16
N TYR A 340 10.60 -14.78 10.32
CA TYR A 340 9.58 -15.02 11.32
C TYR A 340 9.01 -13.71 11.90
N GLN A 341 9.88 -12.73 12.12
CA GLN A 341 9.48 -11.41 12.58
C GLN A 341 8.66 -10.66 11.52
N ALA A 342 9.11 -10.64 10.27
CA ALA A 342 8.40 -9.99 9.17
C ALA A 342 7.00 -10.59 8.95
N LEU A 343 6.89 -11.94 8.95
CA LEU A 343 5.60 -12.62 8.84
C LEU A 343 4.68 -12.35 10.03
N ALA A 344 5.23 -12.22 11.25
CA ALA A 344 4.45 -11.87 12.43
C ALA A 344 3.86 -10.44 12.31
N ILE A 345 4.66 -9.46 11.85
CA ILE A 345 4.18 -8.09 11.58
C ILE A 345 3.08 -8.11 10.53
N ALA A 346 3.30 -8.79 9.40
CA ALA A 346 2.31 -8.91 8.34
C ALA A 346 1.00 -9.54 8.85
N ALA A 347 1.09 -10.64 9.62
CA ALA A 347 -0.06 -11.32 10.20
C ALA A 347 -0.88 -10.42 11.14
N MET A 348 -0.22 -9.58 11.93
CA MET A 348 -0.91 -8.59 12.77
C MET A 348 -1.57 -7.50 11.95
N CYS A 349 -0.92 -6.99 10.91
CA CYS A 349 -1.47 -5.94 10.06
C CYS A 349 -2.73 -6.39 9.31
N VAL A 350 -2.78 -7.65 8.81
CA VAL A 350 -3.91 -8.17 8.03
C VAL A 350 -5.00 -8.84 8.89
N GLN A 351 -5.10 -8.50 10.18
CA GLN A 351 -6.21 -8.97 11.03
C GLN A 351 -7.56 -8.46 10.50
N GLU A 352 -8.60 -9.29 10.61
CA GLU A 352 -9.96 -8.92 10.18
C GLU A 352 -10.51 -7.76 11.00
N GLN A 353 -10.35 -7.86 12.32
CA GLN A 353 -10.80 -6.83 13.25
C GLN A 353 -9.80 -5.67 13.30
N PRO A 354 -10.22 -4.42 13.01
CA PRO A 354 -9.30 -3.28 12.93
C PRO A 354 -8.59 -2.97 14.25
N ASN A 355 -9.23 -3.19 15.40
CA ASN A 355 -8.64 -2.98 16.73
C ASN A 355 -7.52 -3.97 17.08
N MET A 356 -7.46 -5.12 16.38
CA MET A 356 -6.38 -6.11 16.55
C MET A 356 -5.15 -5.78 15.70
N ARG A 357 -5.26 -4.84 14.77
CA ARG A 357 -4.12 -4.36 13.97
C ARG A 357 -3.27 -3.41 14.82
N PRO A 358 -1.92 -3.43 14.67
CA PRO A 358 -1.05 -2.51 15.39
C PRO A 358 -1.31 -1.04 14.99
N VAL A 359 -0.77 -0.09 15.74
CA VAL A 359 -0.61 1.29 15.28
C VAL A 359 0.65 1.40 14.44
N ILE A 360 0.73 2.44 13.58
CA ILE A 360 1.84 2.56 12.63
C ILE A 360 3.21 2.68 13.31
N VAL A 361 3.31 3.34 14.45
CA VAL A 361 4.56 3.50 15.23
C VAL A 361 5.16 2.16 15.62
N ASP A 362 4.33 1.19 16.04
CA ASP A 362 4.79 -0.16 16.40
C ASP A 362 5.34 -0.90 15.17
N VAL A 363 4.66 -0.74 14.01
CA VAL A 363 5.10 -1.31 12.73
C VAL A 363 6.45 -0.74 12.31
N VAL A 364 6.60 0.59 12.38
CA VAL A 364 7.86 1.30 12.05
C VAL A 364 8.99 0.84 12.95
N THR A 365 8.76 0.75 14.26
CA THR A 365 9.76 0.30 15.22
C THR A 365 10.25 -1.12 14.90
N ALA A 366 9.32 -2.04 14.66
CA ALA A 366 9.65 -3.43 14.33
C ALA A 366 10.40 -3.56 12.99
N LEU A 367 9.97 -2.82 11.95
CA LEU A 367 10.60 -2.86 10.64
C LEU A 367 11.96 -2.14 10.60
N ASN A 368 12.14 -1.03 11.33
CA ASN A 368 13.44 -0.40 11.47
C ASN A 368 14.45 -1.35 12.11
N TYR A 369 14.03 -2.11 13.13
CA TYR A 369 14.88 -3.16 13.71
C TYR A 369 15.25 -4.22 12.68
N LEU A 370 14.29 -4.74 11.88
CA LEU A 370 14.55 -5.71 10.82
C LEU A 370 15.48 -5.16 9.73
N ALA A 371 15.26 -3.93 9.29
CA ALA A 371 16.07 -3.29 8.27
C ALA A 371 17.51 -2.98 8.73
N SER A 372 17.73 -2.79 10.05
CA SER A 372 19.05 -2.62 10.64
C SER A 372 19.87 -3.90 10.72
N GLN A 373 19.21 -5.07 10.70
CA GLN A 373 19.84 -6.39 10.76
C GLN A 373 20.35 -6.78 9.36
N LYS A 374 21.55 -6.29 8.98
CA LYS A 374 22.14 -6.65 7.69
C LYS A 374 22.40 -8.16 7.65
N TYR A 375 21.74 -8.84 6.74
CA TYR A 375 21.95 -10.23 6.46
C TYR A 375 23.00 -10.36 5.35
N ASP A 376 24.05 -11.15 5.63
CA ASP A 376 25.05 -11.55 4.65
C ASP A 376 24.92 -13.05 4.38
N PRO A 377 24.53 -13.46 3.18
CA PRO A 377 24.38 -14.88 2.85
C PRO A 377 25.69 -15.67 2.85
N GLN A 378 26.85 -14.99 2.85
CA GLN A 378 28.17 -15.65 2.89
C GLN A 378 28.61 -15.98 4.32
N ILE A 379 28.01 -15.36 5.33
CA ILE A 379 28.32 -15.64 6.73
C ILE A 379 27.38 -16.75 7.22
N PRO A 380 27.93 -17.96 7.53
CA PRO A 380 27.12 -19.05 8.06
C PRO A 380 26.46 -18.60 9.38
N PRO A 381 25.19 -19.00 9.62
CA PRO A 381 24.51 -18.65 10.87
C PRO A 381 25.35 -19.15 12.05
N VAL A 382 25.72 -18.23 12.96
CA VAL A 382 26.40 -18.58 14.21
C VAL A 382 25.48 -19.57 14.93
N GLN A 383 25.84 -20.85 14.91
CA GLN A 383 25.18 -21.87 15.71
C GLN A 383 25.33 -21.42 17.16
N GLY A 384 24.21 -20.96 17.75
CA GLY A 384 24.19 -20.55 19.14
C GLY A 384 24.73 -21.72 19.97
N SER A 385 25.94 -21.52 20.51
CA SER A 385 26.57 -22.44 21.45
C SER A 385 25.52 -22.74 22.52
N ARG A 386 24.98 -23.96 22.50
CA ARG A 386 24.23 -24.48 23.63
C ARG A 386 25.24 -24.48 24.78
N ARG A 387 25.21 -23.44 25.61
CA ARG A 387 25.81 -23.47 26.92
C ARG A 387 25.16 -24.65 27.64
N GLY A 388 25.84 -25.78 27.60
CA GLY A 388 25.56 -26.88 28.49
C GLY A 388 25.71 -26.34 29.91
N THR A 389 24.60 -26.26 30.60
CA THR A 389 24.56 -26.12 32.06
C THR A 389 25.15 -27.43 32.61
N ASN A 390 26.47 -27.48 32.70
CA ASN A 390 27.13 -28.44 33.61
C ASN A 390 26.80 -27.96 35.02
N SER A 391 25.74 -28.47 35.58
CA SER A 391 25.54 -28.47 37.03
C SER A 391 26.63 -29.39 37.63
N PRO A 392 27.42 -28.95 38.61
CA PRO A 392 28.34 -29.82 39.31
C PRO A 392 27.51 -30.89 40.05
N LYS A 393 27.70 -32.17 39.70
CA LYS A 393 27.26 -33.28 40.53
C LYS A 393 27.97 -33.16 41.89
N ALA A 394 27.22 -32.90 42.94
CA ALA A 394 27.68 -33.10 44.31
C ALA A 394 28.05 -34.57 44.47
N ARG A 395 29.33 -34.82 44.75
CA ARG A 395 29.83 -36.11 45.25
C ARG A 395 29.23 -36.28 46.64
N ARG A 396 28.47 -37.35 46.84
CA ARG A 396 28.20 -37.93 48.13
C ARG A 396 29.40 -38.79 48.43
N ASP A 397 30.23 -38.38 49.37
CA ASP A 397 31.17 -39.23 50.07
C ASP A 397 30.38 -39.99 51.12
N ASP A 398 30.36 -41.30 50.94
CA ASP A 398 29.88 -42.31 51.87
C ASP A 398 31.09 -42.73 52.66
N ASP A 399 31.13 -42.31 53.96
CA ASP A 399 32.05 -42.92 54.92
C ASP A 399 31.24 -43.22 56.19
N GLY A 400 31.00 -44.53 56.35
CA GLY A 400 30.59 -45.09 57.61
C GLY A 400 31.70 -45.05 58.62
N ASN A 401 31.41 -44.79 59.84
CA ASN A 401 31.90 -45.55 60.96
C ASN A 401 31.09 -45.39 62.22
N GLU A 402 30.97 -46.47 62.89
CA GLU A 402 30.33 -46.80 64.14
C GLU A 402 30.96 -46.06 65.33
N ASN A 403 30.23 -45.83 66.36
CA ASN A 403 30.41 -46.33 67.75
C ASN A 403 30.03 -45.32 68.84
N GLU A 404 29.09 -45.78 69.57
CA GLU A 404 29.05 -45.88 71.08
C GLU A 404 29.06 -44.61 71.95
N SER A 405 28.07 -44.65 72.71
CA SER A 405 28.01 -44.60 74.22
C SER A 405 27.63 -43.25 74.88
N GLU A 406 26.52 -43.37 75.50
CA GLU A 406 26.19 -43.15 76.92
C GLU A 406 26.39 -41.80 77.59
N LYS A 407 25.29 -41.51 78.32
CA LYS A 407 25.17 -40.80 79.60
C LYS A 407 24.75 -39.33 79.57
N SER A 408 23.48 -39.14 79.82
CA SER A 408 22.83 -38.83 81.13
C SER A 408 23.17 -37.45 81.74
N VAL A 409 22.03 -36.87 82.22
CA VAL A 409 21.87 -35.98 83.39
C VAL A 409 22.11 -34.45 83.11
N ASN A 410 21.14 -33.67 83.07
CA ASN A 410 20.26 -32.97 83.98
C ASN A 410 19.29 -32.14 83.21
#